data_8c3fbde1bc74e53b0ed52dac053c422a
#
_entry.id   8c3fbde1bc74e53b0ed52dac053c422a
#
_cell.length_a   1.000
_cell.length_b   1.000
_cell.length_c   1.000
_cell.angle_alpha   90.00
_cell.angle_beta   90.00
_cell.angle_gamma   90.00
#
_symmetry.space_group_name_H-M   'P 1'
#
loop_
_entity.id
_entity.type
_entity.pdbx_description
1 polymer ?
#
loop_
_entity_poly.entity_id
_entity_poly.type
_entity_poly.pdbx_seq_one_letter_code
_entity_poly.pdbx_strand_id
1 'polypeptide(L)'
;MKHFAKAMALMLAIVMVLSLCACGAKSEDAPAAEAAPAAEAAPAAEAAGKITIFQQKAEIADQLKELAAAYTAETGVEVEVWAQAGDDYYTNLKTSLSSESGPSLFTLNSDSEITEVKDYLADLADVPFVAEMTSGVLAARDGRTVGVAMTAEGFGLVYNKSLVNPADLTGTDALVAMMETNGKELTTLGLSQESYFLAGHMFNFPFAMQDDPVAFCQKLYAGEIKLADVPEFQQYAQILSAIRANQVNPIEVTYDNNCGDFATGKTAMIHQGNWAYGVISQFETDFEMGITGLPINGNAKICVGIPSFWAVNADAPEAEQALAKEFLNWLYTSETGVDYMMNKFGFLPVLGSMKSDSMDPLSAAVAAAIAAGDTLPWTFNTEWPAGIIDTELAPITEQFFTSEMTEAEYLEAINAAFTK
;
A
#
# COMPACT_ATOMS: atom_id res chain seq x y z
N MET A 1 -9.07 4.70 -41.76
CA MET A 1 -8.27 5.59 -40.87
C MET A 1 -7.83 6.92 -41.51
N LYS A 2 -7.46 6.99 -42.80
CA LYS A 2 -7.02 8.27 -43.43
C LYS A 2 -8.14 9.30 -43.67
N HIS A 3 -9.42 8.90 -43.67
CA HIS A 3 -10.55 9.82 -43.86
C HIS A 3 -11.05 10.42 -42.55
N PHE A 4 -10.84 9.76 -41.41
CA PHE A 4 -11.23 10.27 -40.08
C PHE A 4 -10.33 11.40 -39.58
N ALA A 5 -9.02 11.31 -39.87
CA ALA A 5 -8.05 12.35 -39.51
C ALA A 5 -8.26 13.68 -40.27
N LYS A 6 -8.77 13.61 -41.52
CA LYS A 6 -9.07 14.80 -42.31
C LYS A 6 -10.35 15.52 -41.88
N ALA A 7 -11.34 14.78 -41.34
CA ALA A 7 -12.58 15.38 -40.82
C ALA A 7 -12.33 16.08 -39.48
N MET A 8 -11.44 15.57 -38.63
CA MET A 8 -11.10 16.19 -37.34
C MET A 8 -10.24 17.44 -37.50
N ALA A 9 -9.35 17.50 -38.52
CA ALA A 9 -8.56 18.68 -38.86
C ALA A 9 -9.42 19.83 -39.43
N LEU A 10 -10.50 19.50 -40.15
CA LEU A 10 -11.42 20.51 -40.70
C LEU A 10 -12.34 21.12 -39.63
N MET A 11 -12.74 20.35 -38.59
CA MET A 11 -13.51 20.88 -37.47
C MET A 11 -12.69 21.82 -36.57
N LEU A 12 -11.41 21.54 -36.35
CA LEU A 12 -10.56 22.45 -35.57
C LEU A 12 -10.31 23.79 -36.27
N ALA A 13 -10.24 23.80 -37.62
CA ALA A 13 -10.05 25.01 -38.40
C ALA A 13 -11.30 25.92 -38.41
N ILE A 14 -12.52 25.37 -38.31
CA ILE A 14 -13.76 26.12 -38.29
C ILE A 14 -13.98 26.82 -36.93
N VAL A 15 -13.51 26.23 -35.83
CA VAL A 15 -13.61 26.83 -34.49
C VAL A 15 -12.66 28.02 -34.32
N MET A 16 -11.50 28.02 -34.99
CA MET A 16 -10.56 29.15 -34.94
C MET A 16 -10.96 30.35 -35.80
N VAL A 17 -11.80 30.17 -36.82
CA VAL A 17 -12.24 31.27 -37.71
C VAL A 17 -13.45 32.04 -37.13
N LEU A 18 -14.21 31.43 -36.22
CA LEU A 18 -15.37 32.07 -35.58
C LEU A 18 -15.02 32.99 -34.39
N SER A 19 -13.77 33.02 -33.94
CA SER A 19 -13.32 33.87 -32.82
C SER A 19 -12.71 35.21 -33.26
N LEU A 20 -12.65 35.53 -34.56
CA LEU A 20 -11.98 36.74 -35.09
C LEU A 20 -12.94 37.76 -35.75
N CYS A 21 -14.27 37.56 -35.70
CA CYS A 21 -15.25 38.47 -36.34
C CYS A 21 -16.19 39.21 -35.37
N ALA A 22 -15.72 39.58 -34.18
CA ALA A 22 -16.52 40.39 -33.26
C ALA A 22 -15.80 41.71 -32.89
N CYS A 23 -15.49 42.53 -33.89
CA CYS A 23 -15.15 43.93 -33.65
C CYS A 23 -15.54 44.76 -34.89
N GLY A 24 -16.64 45.51 -34.78
CA GLY A 24 -16.90 46.63 -35.67
C GLY A 24 -18.30 46.70 -36.30
N ALA A 25 -19.28 47.23 -35.56
CA ALA A 25 -20.37 48.05 -36.16
C ALA A 25 -21.00 48.91 -35.06
N LYS A 26 -20.91 50.24 -35.22
CA LYS A 26 -21.68 51.23 -34.48
C LYS A 26 -23.12 51.27 -35.02
N SER A 27 -24.11 51.31 -34.13
CA SER A 27 -25.39 51.98 -34.41
C SER A 27 -26.10 52.33 -33.10
N GLU A 28 -26.78 53.44 -33.14
CA GLU A 28 -27.32 54.35 -32.17
C GLU A 28 -28.44 53.85 -31.25
N ASP A 29 -28.46 54.47 -30.07
CA ASP A 29 -29.59 54.82 -29.16
C ASP A 29 -30.75 53.85 -28.88
N ALA A 30 -30.72 53.31 -27.65
CA ALA A 30 -31.91 53.10 -26.84
C ALA A 30 -31.53 53.13 -25.32
N PRO A 31 -32.44 53.49 -24.39
CA PRO A 31 -32.09 54.11 -23.12
C PRO A 31 -31.58 53.10 -22.08
N ALA A 32 -30.67 53.63 -21.23
CA ALA A 32 -30.00 52.93 -20.14
C ALA A 32 -30.98 52.30 -19.14
N ALA A 33 -30.86 50.96 -18.99
CA ALA A 33 -31.29 50.29 -17.77
C ALA A 33 -30.09 50.31 -16.81
N GLU A 34 -30.35 50.80 -15.61
CA GLU A 34 -29.42 50.94 -14.50
C GLU A 34 -28.76 49.58 -14.18
N ALA A 35 -27.45 49.44 -14.44
CA ALA A 35 -26.68 48.23 -14.07
C ALA A 35 -26.57 48.19 -12.55
N ALA A 36 -27.06 47.13 -11.97
CA ALA A 36 -26.73 46.76 -10.58
C ALA A 36 -25.21 46.67 -10.40
N PRO A 37 -24.65 47.12 -9.28
CA PRO A 37 -23.21 47.04 -9.06
C PRO A 37 -22.78 45.58 -9.08
N ALA A 38 -21.76 45.29 -9.91
CA ALA A 38 -21.07 44.00 -9.87
C ALA A 38 -20.57 43.79 -8.44
N ALA A 39 -20.99 42.69 -7.83
CA ALA A 39 -20.43 42.29 -6.57
C ALA A 39 -18.90 42.10 -6.76
N GLU A 40 -18.15 42.94 -6.10
CA GLU A 40 -16.70 42.83 -5.99
C GLU A 40 -16.41 41.45 -5.44
N ALA A 41 -15.75 40.57 -6.20
CA ALA A 41 -15.29 39.29 -5.71
C ALA A 41 -14.41 39.58 -4.51
N ALA A 42 -14.77 39.02 -3.36
CA ALA A 42 -13.96 39.12 -2.17
C ALA A 42 -12.53 38.63 -2.54
N PRO A 43 -11.47 39.32 -2.08
CA PRO A 43 -10.11 38.87 -2.32
C PRO A 43 -10.00 37.44 -1.80
N ALA A 44 -9.48 36.51 -2.62
CA ALA A 44 -9.14 35.18 -2.19
C ALA A 44 -8.23 35.34 -0.96
N ALA A 45 -8.63 34.76 0.17
CA ALA A 45 -7.78 34.76 1.35
C ALA A 45 -6.42 34.19 0.92
N GLU A 46 -5.33 34.90 1.23
CA GLU A 46 -3.98 34.34 1.05
C GLU A 46 -3.95 33.01 1.77
N ALA A 47 -3.48 31.94 1.11
CA ALA A 47 -3.37 30.63 1.70
C ALA A 47 -2.54 30.73 3.00
N ALA A 48 -3.02 30.11 4.08
CA ALA A 48 -2.35 30.14 5.40
C ALA A 48 -1.02 29.38 5.39
N GLY A 49 -0.59 28.86 4.24
CA GLY A 49 0.63 28.10 3.99
C GLY A 49 0.36 26.94 3.05
N LYS A 50 1.39 26.14 2.79
CA LYS A 50 1.31 24.96 1.93
C LYS A 50 2.11 23.82 2.54
N ILE A 51 1.62 22.58 2.38
CA ILE A 51 2.35 21.35 2.61
C ILE A 51 2.24 20.43 1.40
N THR A 52 3.24 19.59 1.20
CA THR A 52 3.26 18.57 0.15
C THR A 52 3.35 17.20 0.79
N ILE A 53 2.44 16.31 0.42
CA ILE A 53 2.38 14.91 0.87
C ILE A 53 2.87 14.01 -0.25
N PHE A 54 3.90 13.19 0.01
CA PHE A 54 4.37 12.15 -0.92
C PHE A 54 4.12 10.77 -0.32
N GLN A 55 3.27 9.95 -0.99
CA GLN A 55 2.84 8.65 -0.48
C GLN A 55 2.64 7.64 -1.63
N GLN A 56 2.70 6.33 -1.31
CA GLN A 56 2.68 5.26 -2.31
C GLN A 56 1.40 4.42 -2.37
N LYS A 57 0.49 4.52 -1.38
CA LYS A 57 -0.73 3.69 -1.36
C LYS A 57 -1.68 4.13 -2.48
N ALA A 58 -1.76 3.30 -3.54
CA ALA A 58 -2.62 3.56 -4.69
C ALA A 58 -4.10 3.56 -4.32
N GLU A 59 -4.48 2.64 -3.41
CA GLU A 59 -5.85 2.39 -2.98
C GLU A 59 -6.52 3.58 -2.27
N ILE A 60 -5.74 4.51 -1.72
CA ILE A 60 -6.27 5.72 -1.06
C ILE A 60 -6.00 7.02 -1.83
N ALA A 61 -5.37 6.95 -3.00
CA ALA A 61 -4.83 8.13 -3.70
C ALA A 61 -5.89 9.20 -3.98
N ASP A 62 -7.09 8.82 -4.39
CA ASP A 62 -8.16 9.76 -4.70
C ASP A 62 -8.85 10.27 -3.43
N GLN A 63 -9.12 9.40 -2.46
CA GLN A 63 -9.67 9.78 -1.17
C GLN A 63 -8.72 10.69 -0.38
N LEU A 64 -7.39 10.52 -0.53
CA LEU A 64 -6.41 11.40 0.09
C LEU A 64 -6.43 12.82 -0.53
N LYS A 65 -6.69 12.95 -1.84
CA LYS A 65 -6.90 14.26 -2.48
C LYS A 65 -8.19 14.94 -1.96
N GLU A 66 -9.26 14.15 -1.75
CA GLU A 66 -10.50 14.65 -1.15
C GLU A 66 -10.26 15.11 0.28
N LEU A 67 -9.54 14.34 1.09
CA LEU A 67 -9.13 14.71 2.45
C LEU A 67 -8.30 16.00 2.45
N ALA A 68 -7.33 16.13 1.54
CA ALA A 68 -6.51 17.32 1.37
C ALA A 68 -7.37 18.56 1.07
N ALA A 69 -8.37 18.43 0.20
CA ALA A 69 -9.31 19.51 -0.09
C ALA A 69 -10.19 19.87 1.13
N ALA A 70 -10.63 18.88 1.91
CA ALA A 70 -11.38 19.10 3.15
C ALA A 70 -10.54 19.85 4.19
N TYR A 71 -9.29 19.45 4.39
CA TYR A 71 -8.35 20.14 5.27
C TYR A 71 -8.10 21.59 4.83
N THR A 72 -7.86 21.79 3.54
CA THR A 72 -7.68 23.14 2.96
C THR A 72 -8.92 24.02 3.18
N ALA A 73 -10.11 23.47 3.00
CA ALA A 73 -11.37 24.21 3.21
C ALA A 73 -11.57 24.60 4.69
N GLU A 74 -11.13 23.74 5.63
CA GLU A 74 -11.27 23.95 7.07
C GLU A 74 -10.22 24.92 7.63
N THR A 75 -8.97 24.83 7.15
CA THR A 75 -7.82 25.52 7.77
C THR A 75 -7.24 26.66 6.92
N GLY A 76 -7.51 26.66 5.61
CA GLY A 76 -6.88 27.56 4.65
C GLY A 76 -5.47 27.13 4.21
N VAL A 77 -4.91 26.04 4.77
CA VAL A 77 -3.60 25.50 4.36
C VAL A 77 -3.76 24.70 3.08
N GLU A 78 -2.99 25.01 2.06
CA GLU A 78 -2.96 24.25 0.81
C GLU A 78 -2.25 22.92 1.01
N VAL A 79 -2.85 21.81 0.55
CA VAL A 79 -2.24 20.48 0.59
C VAL A 79 -2.12 19.93 -0.82
N GLU A 80 -0.88 19.76 -1.28
CA GLU A 80 -0.57 19.08 -2.53
C GLU A 80 -0.26 17.60 -2.28
N VAL A 81 -0.90 16.70 -3.03
CA VAL A 81 -0.70 15.26 -2.87
C VAL A 81 0.04 14.71 -4.08
N TRP A 82 1.25 14.17 -3.85
CA TRP A 82 2.01 13.38 -4.79
C TRP A 82 1.78 11.90 -4.47
N ALA A 83 0.99 11.24 -5.29
CA ALA A 83 0.75 9.80 -5.18
C ALA A 83 1.57 9.08 -6.24
N GLN A 84 2.45 8.18 -5.81
CA GLN A 84 3.24 7.34 -6.68
C GLN A 84 3.23 5.91 -6.15
N ALA A 85 2.52 5.04 -6.85
CA ALA A 85 2.54 3.61 -6.57
C ALA A 85 3.71 2.92 -7.28
N GLY A 86 4.12 1.77 -6.74
CA GLY A 86 5.11 0.89 -7.36
C GLY A 86 6.52 1.02 -6.79
N ASP A 87 7.40 0.21 -7.34
CA ASP A 87 8.73 -0.12 -6.80
C ASP A 87 9.72 1.07 -6.83
N ASP A 88 9.46 2.07 -7.69
CA ASP A 88 10.28 3.29 -7.80
C ASP A 88 10.02 4.33 -6.69
N TYR A 89 8.99 4.13 -5.85
CA TYR A 89 8.61 5.12 -4.84
C TYR A 89 9.76 5.54 -3.94
N TYR A 90 10.44 4.57 -3.30
CA TYR A 90 11.51 4.86 -2.35
C TYR A 90 12.72 5.55 -3.01
N THR A 91 13.08 5.14 -4.23
CA THR A 91 14.15 5.79 -5.00
C THR A 91 13.81 7.25 -5.32
N ASN A 92 12.56 7.51 -5.72
CA ASN A 92 12.08 8.85 -6.02
C ASN A 92 11.93 9.70 -4.74
N LEU A 93 11.52 9.09 -3.62
CA LEU A 93 11.49 9.76 -2.32
C LEU A 93 12.88 10.26 -1.93
N LYS A 94 13.92 9.40 -1.96
CA LYS A 94 15.30 9.80 -1.64
C LYS A 94 15.79 10.95 -2.52
N THR A 95 15.48 10.90 -3.80
CA THR A 95 15.82 11.98 -4.75
C THR A 95 15.10 13.29 -4.39
N SER A 96 13.80 13.20 -4.04
CA SER A 96 13.00 14.36 -3.68
C SER A 96 13.42 14.98 -2.35
N LEU A 97 13.74 14.16 -1.33
CA LEU A 97 14.26 14.65 -0.04
C LEU A 97 15.58 15.44 -0.17
N SER A 98 16.40 15.09 -1.17
CA SER A 98 17.67 15.79 -1.45
C SER A 98 17.48 17.11 -2.20
N SER A 99 16.26 17.50 -2.57
CA SER A 99 15.94 18.71 -3.32
C SER A 99 15.42 19.83 -2.42
N GLU A 100 15.61 21.11 -2.85
CA GLU A 100 15.08 22.28 -2.14
C GLU A 100 13.54 22.32 -2.09
N SER A 101 12.87 21.53 -2.93
CA SER A 101 11.40 21.42 -3.01
C SER A 101 10.90 20.02 -2.65
N GLY A 102 11.58 19.38 -1.69
CA GLY A 102 11.16 18.08 -1.19
C GLY A 102 9.78 18.11 -0.50
N PRO A 103 9.14 16.94 -0.33
CA PRO A 103 7.85 16.88 0.34
C PRO A 103 7.96 17.28 1.81
N SER A 104 6.93 17.93 2.35
CA SER A 104 6.86 18.29 3.79
C SER A 104 6.50 17.07 4.64
N LEU A 105 5.65 16.18 4.11
CA LEU A 105 5.16 14.96 4.72
C LEU A 105 5.31 13.80 3.73
N PHE A 106 5.78 12.65 4.19
CA PHE A 106 5.97 11.47 3.33
C PHE A 106 5.80 10.17 4.10
N THR A 107 5.77 9.04 3.38
CA THR A 107 5.65 7.71 3.99
C THR A 107 6.93 6.91 3.86
N LEU A 108 7.21 6.08 4.88
CA LEU A 108 8.30 5.10 4.92
C LEU A 108 7.72 3.73 5.30
N ASN A 109 8.21 2.67 4.68
CA ASN A 109 7.56 1.35 4.76
C ASN A 109 8.33 0.33 5.61
N SER A 110 9.59 0.62 5.92
CA SER A 110 10.42 -0.32 6.68
C SER A 110 11.36 0.37 7.67
N ASP A 111 11.83 -0.39 8.63
CA ASP A 111 12.81 0.05 9.61
C ASP A 111 14.16 0.42 8.95
N SER A 112 14.53 -0.32 7.90
CA SER A 112 15.72 -0.05 7.12
C SER A 112 15.62 1.25 6.32
N GLU A 113 14.47 1.55 5.69
CA GLU A 113 14.23 2.85 5.03
C GLU A 113 14.33 4.00 6.02
N ILE A 114 13.68 3.87 7.20
CA ILE A 114 13.73 4.87 8.27
C ILE A 114 15.18 5.11 8.73
N THR A 115 15.98 4.04 8.82
CA THR A 115 17.39 4.14 9.21
C THR A 115 18.23 4.85 8.14
N GLU A 116 18.00 4.54 6.87
CA GLU A 116 18.75 5.12 5.75
C GLU A 116 18.51 6.63 5.61
N VAL A 117 17.25 7.09 5.80
CA VAL A 117 16.90 8.51 5.65
C VAL A 117 16.77 9.27 6.97
N LYS A 118 17.26 8.72 8.08
CA LYS A 118 17.07 9.24 9.44
C LYS A 118 17.44 10.72 9.65
N ASP A 119 18.36 11.25 8.85
CA ASP A 119 18.82 12.63 8.93
C ASP A 119 17.78 13.60 8.34
N TYR A 120 16.86 13.12 7.51
CA TYR A 120 15.72 13.89 6.96
C TYR A 120 14.46 13.82 7.84
N LEU A 121 14.50 13.14 9.00
CA LEU A 121 13.32 12.90 9.82
C LEU A 121 13.23 13.89 10.99
N ALA A 122 12.14 14.66 11.03
CA ALA A 122 11.83 15.53 12.15
C ALA A 122 11.34 14.73 13.37
N ASP A 123 11.57 15.27 14.57
CA ASP A 123 11.00 14.71 15.79
C ASP A 123 9.50 15.06 15.88
N LEU A 124 8.67 14.05 16.13
CA LEU A 124 7.22 14.14 16.24
C LEU A 124 6.74 14.03 17.72
N ALA A 125 7.65 13.92 18.68
CA ALA A 125 7.27 13.74 20.09
C ALA A 125 6.47 14.92 20.67
N ASP A 126 6.55 16.10 20.04
CA ASP A 126 5.80 17.31 20.39
C ASP A 126 4.38 17.35 19.82
N VAL A 127 4.00 16.42 18.93
CA VAL A 127 2.64 16.36 18.36
C VAL A 127 1.69 15.73 19.39
N PRO A 128 0.58 16.39 19.76
CA PRO A 128 -0.21 16.00 20.92
C PRO A 128 -0.68 14.54 20.94
N PHE A 129 -1.21 14.02 19.81
CA PHE A 129 -1.74 12.65 19.76
C PHE A 129 -0.66 11.57 19.92
N VAL A 130 0.61 11.89 19.63
CA VAL A 130 1.72 10.92 19.72
C VAL A 130 1.91 10.41 21.16
N ALA A 131 1.64 11.26 22.15
CA ALA A 131 1.70 10.87 23.55
C ALA A 131 0.66 9.81 23.96
N GLU A 132 -0.40 9.63 23.17
CA GLU A 132 -1.47 8.64 23.40
C GLU A 132 -1.21 7.32 22.64
N MET A 133 -0.22 7.30 21.74
CA MET A 133 0.13 6.11 20.96
C MET A 133 1.02 5.14 21.75
N THR A 134 0.86 3.85 21.46
CA THR A 134 1.77 2.82 22.00
C THR A 134 3.08 2.78 21.22
N SER A 135 4.15 2.31 21.85
CA SER A 135 5.47 2.21 21.18
C SER A 135 5.47 1.34 19.94
N GLY A 136 4.56 0.36 19.85
CA GLY A 136 4.48 -0.56 18.69
C GLY A 136 3.97 0.09 17.40
N VAL A 137 3.39 1.30 17.48
CA VAL A 137 2.91 2.07 16.32
C VAL A 137 3.69 3.37 16.10
N LEU A 138 4.85 3.50 16.75
CA LEU A 138 5.79 4.62 16.60
C LEU A 138 7.13 4.12 16.07
N ALA A 139 7.69 4.85 15.11
CA ALA A 139 9.07 4.67 14.69
C ALA A 139 10.00 5.57 15.50
N ALA A 140 11.03 5.00 16.13
CA ALA A 140 11.98 5.74 16.96
C ALA A 140 13.40 5.61 16.42
N ARG A 141 14.15 6.72 16.40
CA ARG A 141 15.58 6.78 16.05
C ARG A 141 16.30 7.81 16.89
N ASP A 142 17.44 7.42 17.43
CA ASP A 142 18.31 8.31 18.20
C ASP A 142 17.59 9.06 19.33
N GLY A 143 16.62 8.39 19.99
CA GLY A 143 15.81 8.96 21.08
C GLY A 143 14.67 9.91 20.64
N ARG A 144 14.46 10.07 19.31
CA ARG A 144 13.36 10.85 18.72
C ARG A 144 12.24 9.93 18.23
N THR A 145 11.02 10.41 18.26
CA THR A 145 9.89 9.78 17.51
C THR A 145 9.89 10.34 16.11
N VAL A 146 10.29 9.54 15.12
CA VAL A 146 10.50 10.00 13.75
C VAL A 146 9.42 9.56 12.76
N GLY A 147 8.48 8.76 13.21
CA GLY A 147 7.36 8.31 12.39
C GLY A 147 6.17 7.84 13.23
N VAL A 148 4.98 8.00 12.69
CA VAL A 148 3.71 7.54 13.27
C VAL A 148 3.02 6.61 12.30
N ALA A 149 2.55 5.44 12.79
CA ALA A 149 1.91 4.43 11.95
C ALA A 149 0.67 4.99 11.24
N MET A 150 0.59 4.77 9.93
CA MET A 150 -0.57 5.12 9.13
C MET A 150 -1.78 4.26 9.49
N THR A 151 -1.58 2.95 9.58
CA THR A 151 -2.57 1.93 9.92
C THR A 151 -1.84 0.66 10.38
N ALA A 152 -2.57 -0.31 10.90
CA ALA A 152 -2.13 -1.71 10.96
C ALA A 152 -2.76 -2.47 9.80
N GLU A 153 -2.06 -3.45 9.26
CA GLU A 153 -2.57 -4.31 8.19
C GLU A 153 -2.22 -5.77 8.45
N GLY A 154 -3.03 -6.66 7.88
CA GLY A 154 -2.78 -8.09 7.95
C GLY A 154 -2.88 -8.75 6.59
N PHE A 155 -1.98 -9.70 6.31
CA PHE A 155 -2.02 -10.49 5.09
C PHE A 155 -1.97 -11.99 5.36
N GLY A 156 -2.46 -12.72 4.37
CA GLY A 156 -2.51 -14.16 4.36
C GLY A 156 -3.10 -14.67 3.06
N LEU A 157 -3.94 -15.68 3.17
CA LEU A 157 -4.75 -16.20 2.06
C LEU A 157 -6.17 -15.65 2.23
N VAL A 158 -6.56 -14.70 1.39
CA VAL A 158 -7.94 -14.25 1.26
C VAL A 158 -8.68 -15.32 0.47
N TYR A 159 -9.77 -15.86 1.00
CA TYR A 159 -10.45 -17.02 0.42
C TYR A 159 -11.96 -16.81 0.27
N ASN A 160 -12.51 -17.46 -0.77
CA ASN A 160 -13.95 -17.57 -1.01
C ASN A 160 -14.51 -18.70 -0.14
N LYS A 161 -15.38 -18.37 0.83
CA LYS A 161 -15.98 -19.33 1.77
C LYS A 161 -16.85 -20.39 1.12
N SER A 162 -17.33 -20.15 -0.11
CA SER A 162 -18.11 -21.15 -0.85
C SER A 162 -17.25 -22.22 -1.53
N LEU A 163 -15.95 -21.94 -1.73
CA LEU A 163 -14.99 -22.82 -2.42
C LEU A 163 -13.94 -23.40 -1.46
N VAL A 164 -13.61 -22.72 -0.38
CA VAL A 164 -12.55 -23.10 0.55
C VAL A 164 -13.07 -23.08 1.98
N ASN A 165 -12.89 -24.23 2.67
CA ASN A 165 -13.00 -24.28 4.11
C ASN A 165 -11.58 -24.22 4.71
N PRO A 166 -11.21 -23.18 5.49
CA PRO A 166 -9.85 -23.06 6.02
C PRO A 166 -9.45 -24.21 6.95
N ALA A 167 -10.41 -24.93 7.53
CA ALA A 167 -10.12 -26.13 8.33
C ALA A 167 -9.54 -27.30 7.51
N ASP A 168 -9.69 -27.29 6.18
CA ASP A 168 -9.12 -28.29 5.28
C ASP A 168 -7.66 -27.99 4.93
N LEU A 169 -7.18 -26.76 5.18
CA LEU A 169 -5.79 -26.33 4.99
C LEU A 169 -4.90 -26.78 6.18
N THR A 170 -4.85 -28.09 6.41
CA THR A 170 -4.16 -28.67 7.58
C THR A 170 -2.63 -28.67 7.48
N GLY A 171 -2.08 -28.28 6.35
CA GLY A 171 -0.64 -28.19 6.08
C GLY A 171 -0.37 -27.94 4.60
N THR A 172 0.91 -27.79 4.27
CA THR A 172 1.38 -27.58 2.90
C THR A 172 0.87 -28.64 1.93
N ASP A 173 0.93 -29.92 2.32
CA ASP A 173 0.49 -31.03 1.46
C ASP A 173 -1.00 -30.95 1.11
N ALA A 174 -1.85 -30.46 2.04
CA ALA A 174 -3.28 -30.28 1.78
C ALA A 174 -3.53 -29.15 0.77
N LEU A 175 -2.82 -28.04 0.87
CA LEU A 175 -2.88 -26.95 -0.10
C LEU A 175 -2.40 -27.40 -1.48
N VAL A 176 -1.28 -28.11 -1.56
CA VAL A 176 -0.72 -28.66 -2.81
C VAL A 176 -1.71 -29.61 -3.47
N ALA A 177 -2.28 -30.56 -2.70
CA ALA A 177 -3.28 -31.51 -3.21
C ALA A 177 -4.54 -30.79 -3.74
N MET A 178 -4.95 -29.69 -3.12
CA MET A 178 -6.06 -28.86 -3.63
C MET A 178 -5.70 -28.20 -4.96
N MET A 179 -4.47 -27.67 -5.12
CA MET A 179 -3.99 -27.11 -6.39
C MET A 179 -3.94 -28.16 -7.50
N GLU A 180 -3.44 -29.35 -7.20
CA GLU A 180 -3.36 -30.46 -8.14
C GLU A 180 -4.76 -30.94 -8.58
N THR A 181 -5.72 -30.98 -7.64
CA THR A 181 -7.09 -31.40 -7.92
C THR A 181 -7.83 -30.40 -8.81
N ASN A 182 -7.72 -29.12 -8.51
CA ASN A 182 -8.38 -28.05 -9.29
C ASN A 182 -7.68 -27.76 -10.61
N GLY A 183 -6.36 -28.00 -10.67
CA GLY A 183 -5.55 -27.76 -11.86
C GLY A 183 -5.69 -26.31 -12.34
N LYS A 184 -5.78 -26.13 -13.66
CA LYS A 184 -5.94 -24.81 -14.30
C LYS A 184 -7.40 -24.43 -14.55
N GLU A 185 -8.36 -25.28 -14.20
CA GLU A 185 -9.79 -24.99 -14.38
C GLU A 185 -10.29 -23.99 -13.31
N LEU A 186 -9.76 -24.10 -12.10
CA LEU A 186 -9.98 -23.17 -11.00
C LEU A 186 -8.63 -22.86 -10.35
N THR A 187 -8.15 -21.62 -10.46
CA THR A 187 -6.94 -21.21 -9.73
C THR A 187 -7.20 -21.32 -8.24
N THR A 188 -6.51 -22.26 -7.57
CA THR A 188 -6.68 -22.46 -6.13
C THR A 188 -6.05 -21.34 -5.34
N LEU A 189 -4.81 -20.93 -5.69
CA LEU A 189 -4.10 -19.83 -5.08
C LEU A 189 -3.49 -18.93 -6.16
N GLY A 190 -4.02 -17.72 -6.29
CA GLY A 190 -3.49 -16.67 -7.17
C GLY A 190 -2.46 -15.81 -6.44
N LEU A 191 -1.34 -15.56 -7.13
CA LEU A 191 -0.38 -14.51 -6.80
C LEU A 191 -0.41 -13.43 -7.87
N SER A 192 0.21 -12.29 -7.61
CA SER A 192 0.39 -11.23 -8.59
C SER A 192 1.86 -10.83 -8.74
N GLN A 193 2.18 -10.12 -9.82
CA GLN A 193 3.54 -9.87 -10.29
C GLN A 193 4.30 -8.82 -9.45
N GLU A 194 3.60 -7.99 -8.70
CA GLU A 194 4.21 -6.92 -7.91
C GLU A 194 5.15 -7.52 -6.86
N SER A 195 6.35 -6.96 -6.73
CA SER A 195 7.47 -7.50 -5.96
C SER A 195 7.08 -7.90 -4.53
N TYR A 196 6.33 -7.04 -3.83
CA TYR A 196 5.90 -7.30 -2.46
C TYR A 196 4.96 -8.51 -2.36
N PHE A 197 4.04 -8.69 -3.32
CA PHE A 197 3.12 -9.83 -3.34
C PHE A 197 3.80 -11.09 -3.85
N LEU A 198 4.69 -10.95 -4.85
CA LEU A 198 5.39 -12.07 -5.46
C LEU A 198 6.47 -12.67 -4.54
N ALA A 199 7.26 -11.82 -3.87
CA ALA A 199 8.49 -12.24 -3.20
C ALA A 199 8.68 -11.69 -1.77
N GLY A 200 7.78 -10.84 -1.29
CA GLY A 200 7.86 -10.25 0.05
C GLY A 200 6.93 -10.91 1.05
N HIS A 201 5.64 -10.64 0.92
CA HIS A 201 4.63 -10.97 1.93
C HIS A 201 4.51 -12.48 2.19
N MET A 202 4.33 -13.28 1.12
CA MET A 202 4.17 -14.72 1.32
C MET A 202 5.48 -15.36 1.83
N PHE A 203 6.63 -14.84 1.39
CA PHE A 203 7.94 -15.29 1.86
C PHE A 203 8.25 -14.88 3.32
N ASN A 204 7.51 -13.93 3.88
CA ASN A 204 7.62 -13.58 5.30
C ASN A 204 7.20 -14.72 6.23
N PHE A 205 6.25 -15.60 5.84
CA PHE A 205 5.72 -16.64 6.70
C PHE A 205 6.80 -17.53 7.30
N PRO A 206 7.72 -18.16 6.53
CA PRO A 206 8.75 -19.01 7.10
C PRO A 206 9.72 -18.27 8.03
N PHE A 207 9.94 -16.95 7.87
CA PHE A 207 10.71 -16.14 8.82
C PHE A 207 9.92 -15.88 10.11
N ALA A 208 8.68 -15.41 9.95
CA ALA A 208 7.82 -15.02 11.07
C ALA A 208 7.44 -16.21 11.98
N MET A 209 7.52 -17.43 11.48
CA MET A 209 7.23 -18.66 12.22
C MET A 209 8.41 -19.19 13.04
N GLN A 210 9.61 -18.59 12.92
CA GLN A 210 10.74 -18.99 13.75
C GLN A 210 10.53 -18.58 15.21
N ASP A 211 11.09 -19.32 16.16
CA ASP A 211 10.99 -19.04 17.59
C ASP A 211 11.44 -17.62 17.96
N ASP A 212 12.49 -17.14 17.30
CA ASP A 212 13.02 -15.77 17.38
C ASP A 212 13.36 -15.29 15.97
N PRO A 213 12.44 -14.61 15.27
CA PRO A 213 12.67 -14.14 13.91
C PRO A 213 13.85 -13.19 13.78
N VAL A 214 14.09 -12.34 14.78
CA VAL A 214 15.22 -11.38 14.79
C VAL A 214 16.56 -12.13 14.84
N ALA A 215 16.70 -13.04 15.80
CA ALA A 215 17.92 -13.84 15.92
C ALA A 215 18.12 -14.77 14.70
N PHE A 216 17.03 -15.26 14.10
CA PHE A 216 17.11 -16.04 12.87
C PHE A 216 17.70 -15.22 11.72
N CYS A 217 17.17 -14.00 11.47
CA CYS A 217 17.70 -13.12 10.45
C CYS A 217 19.19 -12.77 10.66
N GLN A 218 19.58 -12.46 11.90
CA GLN A 218 20.98 -12.18 12.24
C GLN A 218 21.93 -13.36 11.91
N LYS A 219 21.51 -14.59 12.23
CA LYS A 219 22.27 -15.81 11.90
C LYS A 219 22.31 -16.08 10.39
N LEU A 220 21.21 -15.79 9.69
CA LEU A 220 21.19 -15.88 8.22
C LEU A 220 22.18 -14.92 7.59
N TYR A 221 22.21 -13.65 8.01
CA TYR A 221 23.16 -12.63 7.52
C TYR A 221 24.61 -12.99 7.84
N ALA A 222 24.85 -13.64 8.98
CA ALA A 222 26.16 -14.16 9.34
C ALA A 222 26.59 -15.41 8.55
N GLY A 223 25.68 -15.97 7.71
CA GLY A 223 25.92 -17.21 6.97
C GLY A 223 25.93 -18.48 7.85
N GLU A 224 25.36 -18.39 9.05
CA GLU A 224 25.27 -19.52 10.00
C GLU A 224 24.07 -20.43 9.70
N ILE A 225 23.10 -19.96 8.93
CA ILE A 225 21.88 -20.68 8.52
C ILE A 225 21.85 -20.81 7.00
N LYS A 226 21.42 -21.98 6.54
CA LYS A 226 21.04 -22.21 5.15
C LYS A 226 19.53 -22.42 5.08
N LEU A 227 18.81 -21.61 4.31
CA LEU A 227 17.36 -21.69 4.17
C LEU A 227 16.89 -23.06 3.68
N ALA A 228 17.71 -23.70 2.83
CA ALA A 228 17.44 -25.05 2.31
C ALA A 228 17.43 -26.14 3.41
N ASP A 229 18.02 -25.89 4.57
CA ASP A 229 18.05 -26.84 5.70
C ASP A 229 16.87 -26.60 6.69
N VAL A 230 16.04 -25.59 6.47
CA VAL A 230 14.94 -25.17 7.35
C VAL A 230 13.60 -25.65 6.79
N PRO A 231 12.84 -26.49 7.51
CA PRO A 231 11.62 -27.12 6.98
C PRO A 231 10.55 -26.13 6.48
N GLU A 232 10.39 -24.98 7.14
CA GLU A 232 9.41 -23.97 6.75
C GLU A 232 9.71 -23.37 5.37
N PHE A 233 10.98 -23.17 5.03
CA PHE A 233 11.41 -22.69 3.72
C PHE A 233 11.29 -23.76 2.64
N GLN A 234 11.55 -25.04 2.98
CA GLN A 234 11.32 -26.14 2.06
C GLN A 234 9.82 -26.26 1.68
N GLN A 235 8.93 -26.16 2.67
CA GLN A 235 7.47 -26.16 2.45
C GLN A 235 7.02 -24.95 1.64
N TYR A 236 7.60 -23.77 1.88
CA TYR A 236 7.33 -22.59 1.06
C TYR A 236 7.72 -22.82 -0.42
N ALA A 237 8.93 -23.34 -0.67
CA ALA A 237 9.39 -23.64 -2.02
C ALA A 237 8.51 -24.71 -2.71
N GLN A 238 8.02 -25.71 -1.97
CA GLN A 238 7.05 -26.69 -2.45
C GLN A 238 5.73 -26.02 -2.89
N ILE A 239 5.22 -25.03 -2.13
CA ILE A 239 4.04 -24.26 -2.52
C ILE A 239 4.29 -23.51 -3.83
N LEU A 240 5.44 -22.83 -3.99
CA LEU A 240 5.79 -22.15 -5.23
C LEU A 240 5.86 -23.11 -6.43
N SER A 241 6.44 -24.31 -6.23
CA SER A 241 6.46 -25.37 -7.25
C SER A 241 5.06 -25.82 -7.64
N ALA A 242 4.15 -25.96 -6.69
CA ALA A 242 2.77 -26.33 -6.95
C ALA A 242 2.01 -25.23 -7.71
N ILE A 243 2.24 -23.97 -7.38
CA ILE A 243 1.70 -22.80 -8.12
C ILE A 243 2.21 -22.83 -9.55
N ARG A 244 3.53 -22.97 -9.78
CA ARG A 244 4.14 -23.03 -11.12
C ARG A 244 3.55 -24.16 -11.96
N ALA A 245 3.31 -25.31 -11.37
CA ALA A 245 2.82 -26.50 -12.08
C ALA A 245 1.32 -26.42 -12.41
N ASN A 246 0.50 -25.89 -11.51
CA ASN A 246 -0.95 -26.09 -11.53
C ASN A 246 -1.77 -24.80 -11.66
N GLN A 247 -1.16 -23.61 -11.49
CA GLN A 247 -1.90 -22.36 -11.45
C GLN A 247 -1.51 -21.45 -12.65
N VAL A 248 -2.17 -20.28 -12.73
CA VAL A 248 -1.78 -19.20 -13.66
C VAL A 248 -0.42 -18.66 -13.22
N ASN A 249 0.46 -18.39 -14.20
CA ASN A 249 1.78 -17.85 -13.88
C ASN A 249 1.67 -16.46 -13.23
N PRO A 250 2.16 -16.26 -12.00
CA PRO A 250 2.01 -15.02 -11.25
C PRO A 250 2.55 -13.78 -11.99
N ILE A 251 3.65 -13.91 -12.75
CA ILE A 251 4.27 -12.79 -13.47
C ILE A 251 3.41 -12.25 -14.64
N GLU A 252 2.32 -12.94 -14.98
CA GLU A 252 1.35 -12.51 -15.99
C GLU A 252 0.10 -11.86 -15.37
N VAL A 253 0.02 -11.78 -14.03
CA VAL A 253 -1.16 -11.35 -13.30
C VAL A 253 -0.85 -10.08 -12.52
N THR A 254 -1.52 -8.97 -12.82
CA THR A 254 -1.43 -7.74 -12.03
C THR A 254 -2.27 -7.84 -10.77
N TYR A 255 -2.00 -7.01 -9.78
CA TYR A 255 -2.77 -6.89 -8.54
C TYR A 255 -4.28 -6.73 -8.80
N ASP A 256 -4.66 -5.82 -9.70
CA ASP A 256 -6.08 -5.58 -10.05
C ASP A 256 -6.71 -6.83 -10.68
N ASN A 257 -6.00 -7.51 -11.58
CA ASN A 257 -6.49 -8.74 -12.19
C ASN A 257 -6.59 -9.88 -11.16
N ASN A 258 -5.64 -9.98 -10.22
CA ASN A 258 -5.68 -10.96 -9.14
C ASN A 258 -6.93 -10.77 -8.25
N CYS A 259 -7.20 -9.53 -7.84
CA CYS A 259 -8.40 -9.18 -7.09
C CYS A 259 -9.69 -9.40 -7.90
N GLY A 260 -9.71 -9.03 -9.18
CA GLY A 260 -10.86 -9.23 -10.07
C GLY A 260 -11.18 -10.69 -10.36
N ASP A 261 -10.16 -11.53 -10.57
CA ASP A 261 -10.34 -12.97 -10.76
C ASP A 261 -10.83 -13.67 -9.47
N PHE A 262 -10.40 -13.21 -8.31
CA PHE A 262 -10.96 -13.64 -7.03
C PHE A 262 -12.43 -13.21 -6.90
N ALA A 263 -12.73 -11.93 -7.09
CA ALA A 263 -14.06 -11.36 -6.96
C ALA A 263 -15.11 -12.04 -7.87
N THR A 264 -14.66 -12.51 -9.04
CA THR A 264 -15.52 -13.21 -10.03
C THR A 264 -15.53 -14.74 -9.88
N GLY A 265 -14.86 -15.28 -8.85
CA GLY A 265 -14.85 -16.71 -8.55
C GLY A 265 -13.96 -17.57 -9.47
N LYS A 266 -13.10 -16.97 -10.30
CA LYS A 266 -12.11 -17.69 -11.11
C LYS A 266 -10.92 -18.18 -10.28
N THR A 267 -10.68 -17.53 -9.14
CA THR A 267 -9.64 -17.85 -8.19
C THR A 267 -10.27 -18.12 -6.83
N ALA A 268 -9.95 -19.24 -6.20
CA ALA A 268 -10.55 -19.65 -4.93
C ALA A 268 -9.92 -18.93 -3.73
N MET A 269 -8.61 -18.67 -3.80
CA MET A 269 -7.83 -17.92 -2.81
C MET A 269 -6.82 -17.01 -3.53
N ILE A 270 -6.55 -15.85 -2.94
CA ILE A 270 -5.43 -14.99 -3.35
C ILE A 270 -4.53 -14.71 -2.17
N HIS A 271 -3.22 -14.61 -2.41
CA HIS A 271 -2.31 -14.11 -1.40
C HIS A 271 -2.38 -12.58 -1.39
N GLN A 272 -3.14 -12.03 -0.44
CA GLN A 272 -3.37 -10.60 -0.26
C GLN A 272 -3.64 -10.30 1.23
N GLY A 273 -3.86 -9.03 1.54
CA GLY A 273 -4.25 -8.56 2.86
C GLY A 273 -5.62 -7.88 2.88
N ASN A 274 -5.95 -7.28 4.03
CA ASN A 274 -7.22 -6.57 4.18
C ASN A 274 -7.37 -5.37 3.22
N TRP A 275 -6.29 -4.76 2.78
CA TRP A 275 -6.29 -3.68 1.76
C TRP A 275 -6.96 -4.09 0.44
N ALA A 276 -6.89 -5.38 0.07
CA ALA A 276 -7.47 -5.87 -1.18
C ALA A 276 -8.99 -5.71 -1.26
N TYR A 277 -9.68 -5.56 -0.11
CA TYR A 277 -11.11 -5.34 -0.08
C TYR A 277 -11.53 -4.10 -0.87
N GLY A 278 -10.72 -3.03 -0.86
CA GLY A 278 -10.98 -1.81 -1.62
C GLY A 278 -11.08 -2.04 -3.14
N VAL A 279 -10.30 -2.98 -3.69
CA VAL A 279 -10.39 -3.37 -5.10
C VAL A 279 -11.46 -4.43 -5.32
N ILE A 280 -11.52 -5.47 -4.48
CA ILE A 280 -12.50 -6.57 -4.59
C ILE A 280 -13.94 -6.03 -4.53
N SER A 281 -14.22 -5.06 -3.66
CA SER A 281 -15.54 -4.47 -3.48
C SER A 281 -16.06 -3.65 -4.67
N GLN A 282 -15.21 -3.35 -5.65
CA GLN A 282 -15.64 -2.71 -6.91
C GLN A 282 -16.33 -3.68 -7.86
N PHE A 283 -16.25 -4.98 -7.57
CA PHE A 283 -16.93 -6.03 -8.30
C PHE A 283 -18.17 -6.50 -7.53
N GLU A 284 -19.19 -6.99 -8.26
CA GLU A 284 -20.30 -7.69 -7.64
C GLU A 284 -19.84 -9.09 -7.22
N THR A 285 -19.67 -9.32 -5.91
CA THR A 285 -19.34 -10.64 -5.35
C THR A 285 -20.60 -11.28 -4.77
N ASP A 286 -20.84 -12.56 -5.06
CA ASP A 286 -22.00 -13.35 -4.59
C ASP A 286 -21.64 -14.32 -3.46
N PHE A 287 -20.46 -14.19 -2.88
CA PHE A 287 -19.92 -15.05 -1.82
C PHE A 287 -19.37 -14.25 -0.63
N GLU A 288 -19.35 -14.91 0.52
CA GLU A 288 -18.60 -14.41 1.67
C GLU A 288 -17.11 -14.74 1.56
N MET A 289 -16.27 -13.83 2.00
CA MET A 289 -14.81 -14.02 2.04
C MET A 289 -14.26 -14.07 3.48
N GLY A 290 -13.06 -14.60 3.62
CA GLY A 290 -12.30 -14.62 4.85
C GLY A 290 -10.81 -14.51 4.57
N ILE A 291 -9.99 -14.48 5.62
CA ILE A 291 -8.54 -14.49 5.54
C ILE A 291 -7.98 -15.50 6.52
N THR A 292 -6.96 -16.24 6.12
CA THR A 292 -6.24 -17.22 6.95
C THR A 292 -4.74 -17.20 6.65
N GLY A 293 -3.93 -17.83 7.50
CA GLY A 293 -2.49 -17.93 7.27
C GLY A 293 -2.11 -18.90 6.14
N LEU A 294 -0.87 -18.80 5.69
CA LEU A 294 -0.27 -19.80 4.80
C LEU A 294 -0.03 -21.10 5.59
N PRO A 295 -0.51 -22.28 5.14
CA PRO A 295 -0.58 -23.49 5.97
C PRO A 295 0.75 -24.26 6.05
N ILE A 296 1.87 -23.56 6.18
CA ILE A 296 3.17 -24.15 6.51
C ILE A 296 3.08 -24.71 7.93
N ASN A 297 3.44 -25.99 8.13
CA ASN A 297 3.29 -26.69 9.42
C ASN A 297 1.87 -26.58 10.02
N GLY A 298 0.82 -26.43 9.19
CA GLY A 298 -0.55 -26.27 9.66
C GLY A 298 -0.84 -24.89 10.27
N ASN A 299 -0.05 -23.88 9.96
CA ASN A 299 -0.28 -22.50 10.41
C ASN A 299 -1.58 -21.95 9.87
N ALA A 300 -2.36 -21.29 10.74
CA ALA A 300 -3.56 -20.53 10.37
C ALA A 300 -3.43 -19.04 10.71
N LYS A 301 -2.35 -18.64 11.40
CA LYS A 301 -2.13 -17.24 11.80
C LYS A 301 -1.76 -16.38 10.60
N ILE A 302 -2.40 -15.25 10.49
CA ILE A 302 -2.06 -14.20 9.52
C ILE A 302 -0.87 -13.38 10.00
N CYS A 303 -0.14 -12.78 9.06
CA CYS A 303 0.92 -11.83 9.41
C CYS A 303 0.32 -10.43 9.57
N VAL A 304 0.65 -9.74 10.66
CA VAL A 304 0.19 -8.38 10.95
C VAL A 304 1.36 -7.47 11.24
N GLY A 305 1.31 -6.25 10.71
CA GLY A 305 2.34 -5.25 10.91
C GLY A 305 1.88 -3.84 10.54
N ILE A 306 2.83 -2.92 10.54
CA ILE A 306 2.63 -1.54 10.11
C ILE A 306 3.16 -1.41 8.69
N PRO A 307 2.29 -1.12 7.70
CA PRO A 307 2.71 -1.02 6.30
C PRO A 307 3.51 0.23 6.02
N SER A 308 3.18 1.33 6.68
CA SER A 308 3.81 2.63 6.45
C SER A 308 3.72 3.52 7.68
N PHE A 309 4.72 4.37 7.81
CA PHE A 309 4.78 5.43 8.81
C PHE A 309 4.74 6.79 8.11
N TRP A 310 3.94 7.72 8.63
CA TRP A 310 4.06 9.13 8.29
C TRP A 310 5.30 9.73 8.93
N ALA A 311 6.10 10.45 8.14
CA ALA A 311 7.28 11.17 8.58
C ALA A 311 7.28 12.60 8.03
N VAL A 312 7.76 13.56 8.83
CA VAL A 312 7.90 14.96 8.47
C VAL A 312 9.34 15.24 8.07
N ASN A 313 9.53 15.96 6.96
CA ASN A 313 10.84 16.31 6.43
C ASN A 313 11.52 17.37 7.31
N ALA A 314 12.65 17.02 7.93
CA ALA A 314 13.43 17.91 8.77
C ALA A 314 14.13 19.05 7.97
N ASP A 315 14.35 18.84 6.67
CA ASP A 315 14.97 19.84 5.78
C ASP A 315 13.94 20.78 5.14
N ALA A 316 12.63 20.51 5.31
CA ALA A 316 11.60 21.45 4.90
C ALA A 316 11.66 22.74 5.74
N PRO A 317 11.20 23.91 5.23
CA PRO A 317 11.11 25.12 6.01
C PRO A 317 10.38 24.91 7.34
N GLU A 318 10.83 25.53 8.43
CA GLU A 318 10.22 25.35 9.78
C GLU A 318 8.70 25.57 9.78
N ALA A 319 8.21 26.53 9.00
CA ALA A 319 6.77 26.80 8.89
C ALA A 319 6.03 25.63 8.24
N GLU A 320 6.61 24.97 7.23
CA GLU A 320 6.02 23.78 6.58
C GLU A 320 6.06 22.57 7.50
N GLN A 321 7.16 22.37 8.25
CA GLN A 321 7.24 21.30 9.27
C GLN A 321 6.14 21.46 10.33
N ALA A 322 5.91 22.69 10.81
CA ALA A 322 4.84 22.98 11.77
C ALA A 322 3.46 22.65 11.17
N LEU A 323 3.17 23.09 9.94
CA LEU A 323 1.92 22.79 9.24
C LEU A 323 1.74 21.28 8.99
N ALA A 324 2.81 20.56 8.65
CA ALA A 324 2.77 19.10 8.47
C ALA A 324 2.43 18.37 9.78
N LYS A 325 2.99 18.82 10.92
CA LYS A 325 2.67 18.30 12.24
C LYS A 325 1.21 18.63 12.65
N GLU A 326 0.73 19.83 12.34
CA GLU A 326 -0.67 20.24 12.55
C GLU A 326 -1.63 19.39 11.70
N PHE A 327 -1.27 19.12 10.43
CA PHE A 327 -2.03 18.22 9.56
C PHE A 327 -2.11 16.82 10.17
N LEU A 328 -0.99 16.24 10.63
CA LEU A 328 -1.01 14.93 11.29
C LEU A 328 -1.89 14.96 12.55
N ASN A 329 -1.77 15.99 13.39
CA ASN A 329 -2.62 16.10 14.57
C ASN A 329 -4.11 16.16 14.20
N TRP A 330 -4.47 16.95 13.18
CA TRP A 330 -5.84 17.02 12.68
C TRP A 330 -6.30 15.68 12.08
N LEU A 331 -5.45 15.00 11.31
CA LEU A 331 -5.76 13.70 10.69
C LEU A 331 -6.13 12.65 11.74
N TYR A 332 -5.41 12.60 12.86
CA TYR A 332 -5.61 11.57 13.90
C TYR A 332 -6.64 11.95 14.97
N THR A 333 -7.04 13.22 15.06
CA THR A 333 -7.87 13.68 16.20
C THR A 333 -9.15 14.39 15.79
N SER A 334 -9.26 14.94 14.57
CA SER A 334 -10.49 15.59 14.12
C SER A 334 -11.54 14.56 13.68
N GLU A 335 -12.81 14.95 13.73
CA GLU A 335 -13.91 14.12 13.24
C GLU A 335 -13.73 13.78 11.75
N THR A 336 -13.38 14.78 10.91
CA THR A 336 -13.13 14.60 9.48
C THR A 336 -11.94 13.67 9.21
N GLY A 337 -10.79 13.92 9.84
CA GLY A 337 -9.58 13.12 9.65
C GLY A 337 -9.79 11.66 10.05
N VAL A 338 -10.42 11.42 11.21
CA VAL A 338 -10.73 10.06 11.70
C VAL A 338 -11.75 9.37 10.79
N ASP A 339 -12.79 10.07 10.30
CA ASP A 339 -13.76 9.49 9.36
C ASP A 339 -13.07 9.03 8.07
N TYR A 340 -12.16 9.87 7.51
CA TYR A 340 -11.41 9.45 6.33
C TYR A 340 -10.52 8.23 6.61
N MET A 341 -9.77 8.23 7.71
CA MET A 341 -8.89 7.10 8.02
C MET A 341 -9.68 5.80 8.24
N MET A 342 -10.76 5.85 9.01
CA MET A 342 -11.50 4.65 9.42
C MET A 342 -12.51 4.18 8.37
N ASN A 343 -13.25 5.10 7.74
CA ASN A 343 -14.42 4.75 6.93
C ASN A 343 -14.18 4.94 5.42
N LYS A 344 -13.24 5.83 5.01
CA LYS A 344 -12.93 6.05 3.60
C LYS A 344 -11.72 5.26 3.12
N PHE A 345 -10.63 5.27 3.91
CA PHE A 345 -9.43 4.48 3.61
C PHE A 345 -9.58 3.02 4.07
N GLY A 346 -10.51 2.73 4.99
CA GLY A 346 -10.70 1.40 5.55
C GLY A 346 -9.55 0.95 6.46
N PHE A 347 -8.86 1.91 7.08
CA PHE A 347 -7.71 1.65 7.94
C PHE A 347 -8.12 1.05 9.28
N LEU A 348 -7.23 0.25 9.86
CA LEU A 348 -7.36 -0.21 11.23
C LEU A 348 -6.85 0.89 12.19
N PRO A 349 -7.53 1.07 13.35
CA PRO A 349 -7.16 2.11 14.30
C PRO A 349 -5.80 1.82 14.93
N VAL A 350 -4.94 2.84 14.95
CA VAL A 350 -3.62 2.84 15.60
C VAL A 350 -3.59 3.71 16.87
N LEU A 351 -4.68 4.41 17.14
CA LEU A 351 -4.90 5.20 18.33
C LEU A 351 -6.21 4.77 18.99
N GLY A 352 -6.22 4.64 20.33
CA GLY A 352 -7.36 4.09 21.07
C GLY A 352 -8.67 4.90 20.99
N SER A 353 -8.57 6.18 20.64
CA SER A 353 -9.73 7.08 20.40
C SER A 353 -10.38 6.87 19.03
N MET A 354 -9.66 6.31 18.04
CA MET A 354 -10.18 6.09 16.69
C MET A 354 -11.14 4.90 16.67
N LYS A 355 -12.28 5.07 16.04
CA LYS A 355 -13.29 4.02 15.90
C LYS A 355 -13.86 4.02 14.49
N SER A 356 -14.06 2.83 13.93
CA SER A 356 -14.80 2.64 12.69
C SER A 356 -16.26 2.34 13.01
N ASP A 357 -17.17 2.93 12.26
CA ASP A 357 -18.61 2.65 12.34
C ASP A 357 -18.94 1.27 11.75
N SER A 358 -18.18 0.85 10.73
CA SER A 358 -18.30 -0.48 10.11
C SER A 358 -16.96 -0.86 9.48
N MET A 359 -16.46 -2.04 9.81
CA MET A 359 -15.29 -2.61 9.14
C MET A 359 -15.75 -3.56 8.04
N ASP A 360 -15.01 -3.57 6.92
CA ASP A 360 -15.14 -4.60 5.92
C ASP A 360 -14.78 -5.99 6.50
N PRO A 361 -15.20 -7.10 5.86
CA PRO A 361 -15.01 -8.44 6.43
C PRO A 361 -13.54 -8.85 6.61
N LEU A 362 -12.61 -8.35 5.77
CA LEU A 362 -11.19 -8.66 5.88
C LEU A 362 -10.54 -7.84 7.01
N SER A 363 -10.81 -6.56 7.09
CA SER A 363 -10.34 -5.68 8.17
C SER A 363 -10.89 -6.12 9.53
N ALA A 364 -12.15 -6.56 9.59
CA ALA A 364 -12.75 -7.11 10.82
C ALA A 364 -12.04 -8.41 11.27
N ALA A 365 -11.67 -9.28 10.33
CA ALA A 365 -10.94 -10.51 10.65
C ALA A 365 -9.52 -10.22 11.15
N VAL A 366 -8.81 -9.26 10.53
CA VAL A 366 -7.48 -8.82 10.99
C VAL A 366 -7.57 -8.20 12.39
N ALA A 367 -8.53 -7.30 12.64
CA ALA A 367 -8.75 -6.71 13.95
C ALA A 367 -9.04 -7.78 15.04
N ALA A 368 -9.82 -8.80 14.70
CA ALA A 368 -10.10 -9.93 15.60
C ALA A 368 -8.84 -10.74 15.92
N ALA A 369 -7.99 -11.01 14.92
CA ALA A 369 -6.71 -11.73 15.13
C ALA A 369 -5.74 -10.91 16.02
N ILE A 370 -5.65 -9.60 15.81
CA ILE A 370 -4.87 -8.67 16.66
C ILE A 370 -5.39 -8.75 18.10
N ALA A 371 -6.70 -8.61 18.30
CA ALA A 371 -7.30 -8.64 19.64
C ALA A 371 -7.10 -9.98 20.37
N ALA A 372 -7.04 -11.08 19.63
CA ALA A 372 -6.75 -12.41 20.16
C ALA A 372 -5.25 -12.65 20.45
N GLY A 373 -4.35 -11.81 19.95
CA GLY A 373 -2.90 -12.04 19.98
C GLY A 373 -2.47 -13.23 19.11
N ASP A 374 -3.28 -13.57 18.10
CA ASP A 374 -3.07 -14.76 17.25
C ASP A 374 -2.57 -14.36 15.86
N THR A 375 -1.42 -13.71 15.85
CA THR A 375 -0.78 -13.17 14.65
C THR A 375 0.70 -13.53 14.57
N LEU A 376 1.29 -13.38 13.38
CA LEU A 376 2.72 -13.44 13.12
C LEU A 376 3.23 -12.02 12.76
N PRO A 377 4.50 -11.68 13.03
CA PRO A 377 5.04 -10.35 12.72
C PRO A 377 5.35 -10.17 11.23
N TRP A 378 5.46 -8.91 10.81
CA TRP A 378 6.05 -8.52 9.53
C TRP A 378 7.57 -8.41 9.65
N THR A 379 8.27 -9.53 9.63
CA THR A 379 9.72 -9.61 9.76
C THR A 379 10.45 -8.87 8.63
N PHE A 380 9.87 -8.87 7.42
CA PHE A 380 10.45 -8.19 6.27
C PHE A 380 10.55 -6.67 6.45
N ASN A 381 9.63 -6.05 7.17
CA ASN A 381 9.64 -4.60 7.42
C ASN A 381 10.63 -4.19 8.51
N THR A 382 10.96 -5.10 9.43
CA THR A 382 11.80 -4.79 10.59
C THR A 382 13.23 -5.30 10.46
N GLU A 383 13.42 -6.46 9.81
CA GLU A 383 14.71 -7.15 9.81
C GLU A 383 15.42 -7.19 8.45
N TRP A 384 14.66 -7.12 7.32
CA TRP A 384 15.30 -7.31 6.02
C TRP A 384 16.00 -6.05 5.53
N PRO A 385 17.09 -6.19 4.74
CA PRO A 385 17.78 -5.04 4.13
C PRO A 385 16.85 -4.22 3.24
N ALA A 386 17.04 -2.88 3.25
CA ALA A 386 16.26 -1.97 2.41
C ALA A 386 16.34 -2.34 0.93
N GLY A 387 15.18 -2.42 0.27
CA GLY A 387 15.07 -2.68 -1.16
C GLY A 387 15.40 -4.11 -1.60
N ILE A 388 15.73 -5.03 -0.66
CA ILE A 388 16.11 -6.42 -1.02
C ILE A 388 14.98 -7.13 -1.80
N ILE A 389 13.71 -6.84 -1.48
CA ILE A 389 12.56 -7.45 -2.15
C ILE A 389 12.63 -7.15 -3.65
N ASP A 390 12.77 -5.88 -4.00
CA ASP A 390 12.74 -5.42 -5.40
C ASP A 390 14.04 -5.75 -6.16
N THR A 391 15.17 -5.60 -5.48
CA THR A 391 16.49 -5.72 -6.15
C THR A 391 17.00 -7.14 -6.28
N GLU A 392 16.58 -8.06 -5.40
CA GLU A 392 17.12 -9.40 -5.32
C GLU A 392 16.03 -10.49 -5.31
N LEU A 393 15.04 -10.40 -4.40
CA LEU A 393 14.11 -11.50 -4.17
C LEU A 393 13.08 -11.66 -5.28
N ALA A 394 12.51 -10.54 -5.78
CA ALA A 394 11.56 -10.58 -6.88
C ALA A 394 12.19 -11.09 -8.17
N PRO A 395 13.36 -10.61 -8.63
CA PRO A 395 14.04 -11.17 -9.81
C PRO A 395 14.34 -12.67 -9.69
N ILE A 396 14.76 -13.16 -8.52
CA ILE A 396 14.98 -14.59 -8.29
C ILE A 396 13.67 -15.37 -8.38
N THR A 397 12.59 -14.84 -7.82
CA THR A 397 11.27 -15.48 -7.83
C THR A 397 10.66 -15.47 -9.24
N GLU A 398 10.82 -14.39 -10.00
CA GLU A 398 10.46 -14.34 -11.43
C GLU A 398 11.22 -15.39 -12.24
N GLN A 399 12.54 -15.53 -12.00
CA GLN A 399 13.34 -16.56 -12.63
C GLN A 399 12.84 -17.95 -12.27
N PHE A 400 12.42 -18.18 -11.02
CA PHE A 400 11.83 -19.47 -10.62
C PHE A 400 10.56 -19.79 -11.42
N PHE A 401 9.69 -18.82 -11.65
CA PHE A 401 8.45 -19.02 -12.41
C PHE A 401 8.64 -19.12 -13.93
N THR A 402 9.78 -18.65 -14.45
CA THR A 402 10.05 -18.60 -15.91
C THR A 402 11.09 -19.61 -16.40
N SER A 403 11.70 -20.41 -15.49
CA SER A 403 12.74 -21.36 -15.82
C SER A 403 12.47 -22.73 -15.17
N GLU A 404 13.39 -23.68 -15.41
CA GLU A 404 13.41 -25.02 -14.78
C GLU A 404 14.16 -25.00 -13.43
N MET A 405 14.31 -23.82 -12.79
CA MET A 405 14.97 -23.72 -11.47
C MET A 405 14.27 -24.63 -10.45
N THR A 406 15.05 -25.44 -9.77
CA THR A 406 14.56 -26.34 -8.72
C THR A 406 14.33 -25.58 -7.40
N GLU A 407 13.56 -26.16 -6.48
CA GLU A 407 13.33 -25.62 -5.12
C GLU A 407 14.65 -25.37 -4.37
N ALA A 408 15.60 -26.31 -4.51
CA ALA A 408 16.91 -26.22 -3.85
C ALA A 408 17.74 -25.05 -4.44
N GLU A 409 17.77 -24.89 -5.76
CA GLU A 409 18.45 -23.79 -6.43
C GLU A 409 17.80 -22.44 -6.10
N TYR A 410 16.46 -22.40 -6.00
CA TYR A 410 15.73 -21.21 -5.54
C TYR A 410 16.15 -20.79 -4.12
N LEU A 411 16.08 -21.71 -3.17
CA LEU A 411 16.46 -21.43 -1.80
C LEU A 411 17.94 -21.07 -1.64
N GLU A 412 18.83 -21.65 -2.45
CA GLU A 412 20.25 -21.28 -2.49
C GLU A 412 20.45 -19.85 -3.02
N ALA A 413 19.75 -19.48 -4.11
CA ALA A 413 19.82 -18.13 -4.68
C ALA A 413 19.28 -17.08 -3.70
N ILE A 414 18.13 -17.34 -3.08
CA ILE A 414 17.57 -16.47 -2.03
C ILE A 414 18.53 -16.35 -0.84
N ASN A 415 19.10 -17.47 -0.36
CA ASN A 415 20.07 -17.44 0.74
C ASN A 415 21.29 -16.56 0.40
N ALA A 416 21.78 -16.64 -0.83
CA ALA A 416 22.90 -15.83 -1.30
C ALA A 416 22.55 -14.32 -1.32
N ALA A 417 21.30 -13.95 -1.58
CA ALA A 417 20.84 -12.56 -1.55
C ALA A 417 20.93 -11.95 -0.14
N PHE A 418 20.64 -12.73 0.90
CA PHE A 418 20.72 -12.28 2.30
C PHE A 418 22.12 -12.30 2.90
N THR A 419 23.10 -12.95 2.24
CA THR A 419 24.47 -13.10 2.76
C THR A 419 25.51 -12.29 2.00
N LYS A 420 25.06 -11.36 1.14
CA LYS A 420 25.92 -10.46 0.33
C LYS A 420 26.65 -9.40 1.14
#